data_9225a5829d0d1e4b4b0c1d2e8e8066b4
#
_entry.id   9225a5829d0d1e4b4b0c1d2e8e8066b4
#
_cell.length_a   1.000
_cell.length_b   1.000
_cell.length_c   1.000
_cell.angle_alpha   90.00
_cell.angle_beta   90.00
_cell.angle_gamma   90.00
#
_symmetry.space_group_name_H-M   'P 1'
#
loop_
_entity.id
_entity.type
_entity.pdbx_description
1 polymer ?
#
loop_
_entity_poly.entity_id
_entity_poly.type
_entity_poly.pdbx_seq_one_letter_code
_entity_poly.pdbx_strand_id
1 'polypeptide(L)'
;VCMTENIKTDISCVIVLDTFTDIADKIQKISISLFHIEIEDALKEVQSLSDDCMDWLNRMIVSEGRREEAEKDIKIHIRQMADLCNEAPRLVDDRDIMAQGAIISSLFLSHLLRMQGKENCVLRSCNFLRLGVDRKPDMENSRKNVEELMKGLPDVPLYITQNALCMNVYNETCLLPHGGTDYYAALTGAVFHATEVVLYTSGGVLNGNIKMRQTHSITFGEA
;
A
#
# COMPACT_ATOMS: atom_id res chain seq x y z
N VAL A 1 -3.36 14.52 -6.81
CA VAL A 1 -2.75 15.41 -7.83
C VAL A 1 -1.83 16.42 -7.18
N CYS A 2 -2.17 17.04 -6.03
CA CYS A 2 -1.29 18.00 -5.34
C CYS A 2 -0.03 17.37 -4.70
N MET A 3 -0.03 16.08 -4.37
CA MET A 3 1.11 15.41 -3.74
C MET A 3 2.36 15.35 -4.61
N THR A 4 2.20 15.27 -5.93
CA THR A 4 3.30 15.04 -6.86
C THR A 4 4.06 16.31 -7.25
N GLU A 5 3.47 17.49 -7.04
CA GLU A 5 4.11 18.78 -7.38
C GLU A 5 5.19 19.19 -6.38
N ASN A 6 5.14 18.68 -5.14
CA ASN A 6 6.06 19.02 -4.07
C ASN A 6 7.27 18.06 -3.92
N ILE A 7 7.35 16.99 -4.74
CA ILE A 7 8.48 16.07 -4.68
C ILE A 7 9.69 16.73 -5.37
N LYS A 8 10.69 17.11 -4.58
CA LYS A 8 11.96 17.61 -5.08
C LYS A 8 12.68 16.50 -5.84
N THR A 9 13.09 16.77 -7.07
CA THR A 9 13.69 15.79 -8.00
C THR A 9 15.07 15.25 -7.57
N ASP A 10 15.71 15.89 -6.61
CA ASP A 10 17.08 15.56 -6.17
C ASP A 10 17.11 14.74 -4.86
N ILE A 11 15.96 14.31 -4.35
CA ILE A 11 15.84 13.58 -3.09
C ILE A 11 15.13 12.27 -3.38
N SER A 12 15.74 11.15 -2.98
CA SER A 12 15.04 9.86 -2.96
C SER A 12 13.88 9.91 -1.97
N CYS A 13 12.69 9.60 -2.45
CA CYS A 13 11.46 9.67 -1.67
C CYS A 13 10.76 8.30 -1.63
N VAL A 14 10.24 7.92 -0.48
CA VAL A 14 9.37 6.75 -0.33
C VAL A 14 7.95 7.24 -0.01
N ILE A 15 7.02 6.96 -0.91
CA ILE A 15 5.59 7.19 -0.68
C ILE A 15 5.00 5.95 -0.01
N VAL A 16 4.49 6.11 1.19
CA VAL A 16 3.64 5.11 1.85
C VAL A 16 2.20 5.41 1.47
N LEU A 17 1.61 4.50 0.69
CA LEU A 17 0.28 4.68 0.13
C LEU A 17 -0.75 3.83 0.86
N ASP A 18 -1.85 4.45 1.25
CA ASP A 18 -3.03 3.71 1.71
C ASP A 18 -3.81 3.14 0.51
N THR A 19 -4.58 2.09 0.76
CA THR A 19 -5.46 1.54 -0.27
C THR A 19 -6.50 2.59 -0.67
N PHE A 20 -6.70 2.79 -1.98
CA PHE A 20 -7.72 3.72 -2.46
C PHE A 20 -9.10 3.31 -1.95
N THR A 21 -9.89 4.29 -1.53
CA THR A 21 -11.18 4.06 -0.87
C THR A 21 -12.10 3.14 -1.67
N ASP A 22 -12.24 3.39 -2.98
CA ASP A 22 -13.10 2.58 -3.83
C ASP A 22 -12.62 1.11 -3.92
N ILE A 23 -11.29 0.87 -3.90
CA ILE A 23 -10.71 -0.47 -3.85
C ILE A 23 -10.94 -1.10 -2.48
N ALA A 24 -10.75 -0.33 -1.40
CA ALA A 24 -10.95 -0.81 -0.03
C ALA A 24 -12.40 -1.24 0.21
N ASP A 25 -13.37 -0.49 -0.30
CA ASP A 25 -14.79 -0.81 -0.22
C ASP A 25 -15.13 -2.13 -0.95
N LYS A 26 -14.52 -2.38 -2.11
CA LYS A 26 -14.67 -3.66 -2.82
C LYS A 26 -14.02 -4.81 -2.07
N ILE A 27 -12.80 -4.61 -1.55
CA ILE A 27 -12.11 -5.59 -0.71
C ILE A 27 -12.97 -5.98 0.50
N GLN A 28 -13.57 -5.00 1.17
CA GLN A 28 -14.44 -5.26 2.31
C GLN A 28 -15.64 -6.15 1.92
N LYS A 29 -16.27 -5.91 0.76
CA LYS A 29 -17.37 -6.73 0.28
C LYS A 29 -16.91 -8.16 -0.04
N ILE A 30 -15.77 -8.31 -0.71
CA ILE A 30 -15.16 -9.62 -0.98
C ILE A 30 -14.93 -10.38 0.31
N SER A 31 -14.32 -9.74 1.31
CA SER A 31 -14.04 -10.35 2.62
C SER A 31 -15.33 -10.76 3.34
N ILE A 32 -16.38 -9.94 3.29
CA ILE A 32 -17.69 -10.28 3.89
C ILE A 32 -18.29 -11.51 3.20
N SER A 33 -18.29 -11.56 1.87
CA SER A 33 -18.81 -12.70 1.12
C SER A 33 -18.05 -13.99 1.43
N LEU A 34 -16.71 -13.92 1.53
CA LEU A 34 -15.87 -15.05 1.92
C LEU A 34 -16.15 -15.51 3.35
N PHE A 35 -16.34 -14.57 4.27
CA PHE A 35 -16.71 -14.89 5.66
C PHE A 35 -18.02 -15.67 5.74
N HIS A 36 -18.99 -15.36 4.87
CA HIS A 36 -20.27 -16.08 4.75
C HIS A 36 -20.20 -17.31 3.83
N ILE A 37 -19.02 -17.62 3.26
CA ILE A 37 -18.79 -18.73 2.31
C ILE A 37 -19.60 -18.55 1.01
N GLU A 38 -19.87 -17.33 0.61
CA GLU A 38 -20.60 -16.95 -0.60
C GLU A 38 -19.58 -16.69 -1.74
N ILE A 39 -18.92 -17.77 -2.21
CA ILE A 39 -17.80 -17.67 -3.17
C ILE A 39 -18.23 -17.01 -4.48
N GLU A 40 -19.42 -17.33 -4.99
CA GLU A 40 -19.91 -16.73 -6.24
C GLU A 40 -20.09 -15.21 -6.10
N ASP A 41 -20.53 -14.72 -4.96
CA ASP A 41 -20.71 -13.30 -4.71
C ASP A 41 -19.35 -12.61 -4.49
N ALA A 42 -18.41 -13.26 -3.81
CA ALA A 42 -17.03 -12.78 -3.73
C ALA A 42 -16.41 -12.63 -5.13
N LEU A 43 -16.56 -13.61 -6.01
CA LEU A 43 -16.05 -13.56 -7.38
C LEU A 43 -16.74 -12.48 -8.24
N LYS A 44 -18.03 -12.22 -8.03
CA LYS A 44 -18.73 -11.08 -8.67
C LYS A 44 -18.15 -9.74 -8.26
N GLU A 45 -17.82 -9.57 -6.98
CA GLU A 45 -17.16 -8.35 -6.48
C GLU A 45 -15.73 -8.21 -7.03
N VAL A 46 -14.97 -9.30 -7.15
CA VAL A 46 -13.66 -9.30 -7.82
C VAL A 46 -13.80 -8.89 -9.29
N GLN A 47 -14.78 -9.42 -10.01
CA GLN A 47 -15.04 -9.01 -11.39
C GLN A 47 -15.45 -7.54 -11.48
N SER A 48 -16.31 -7.07 -10.58
CA SER A 48 -16.71 -5.67 -10.50
C SER A 48 -15.50 -4.75 -10.22
N LEU A 49 -14.57 -5.15 -9.33
CA LEU A 49 -13.32 -4.42 -9.11
C LEU A 49 -12.46 -4.40 -10.38
N SER A 50 -12.38 -5.51 -11.10
CA SER A 50 -11.66 -5.57 -12.37
C SER A 50 -12.21 -4.56 -13.39
N ASP A 51 -13.53 -4.53 -13.54
CA ASP A 51 -14.20 -3.63 -14.48
C ASP A 51 -13.97 -2.16 -14.12
N ASP A 52 -14.10 -1.82 -12.83
CA ASP A 52 -13.80 -0.48 -12.31
C ASP A 52 -12.33 -0.09 -12.58
N CYS A 53 -11.39 -1.01 -12.33
CA CYS A 53 -9.96 -0.78 -12.58
C CYS A 53 -9.70 -0.50 -14.06
N MET A 54 -10.29 -1.27 -14.97
CA MET A 54 -10.12 -1.07 -16.42
C MET A 54 -10.73 0.26 -16.87
N ASP A 55 -11.89 0.63 -16.34
CA ASP A 55 -12.53 1.91 -16.64
C ASP A 55 -11.68 3.10 -16.15
N TRP A 56 -11.12 3.03 -14.93
CA TRP A 56 -10.21 4.05 -14.42
C TRP A 56 -8.95 4.18 -15.26
N LEU A 57 -8.33 3.08 -15.68
CA LEU A 57 -7.16 3.11 -16.57
C LEU A 57 -7.48 3.77 -17.90
N ASN A 58 -8.64 3.44 -18.51
CA ASN A 58 -9.09 4.03 -19.76
C ASN A 58 -9.29 5.55 -19.66
N ARG A 59 -9.78 6.03 -18.51
CA ARG A 59 -10.00 7.47 -18.27
C ARG A 59 -8.70 8.22 -17.94
N MET A 60 -7.77 7.57 -17.25
CA MET A 60 -6.58 8.24 -16.68
C MET A 60 -5.36 8.13 -17.57
N ILE A 61 -5.19 7.03 -18.33
CA ILE A 61 -4.00 6.77 -19.13
C ILE A 61 -4.33 6.89 -20.61
N VAL A 62 -3.91 8.00 -21.20
CA VAL A 62 -4.17 8.33 -22.61
C VAL A 62 -3.31 7.48 -23.58
N SER A 63 -2.06 7.18 -23.19
CA SER A 63 -1.14 6.39 -24.02
C SER A 63 -1.54 4.91 -24.01
N GLU A 64 -1.89 4.36 -25.18
CA GLU A 64 -2.34 2.97 -25.33
C GLU A 64 -1.30 1.96 -24.81
N GLY A 65 -0.05 2.04 -25.22
CA GLY A 65 0.98 1.12 -24.78
C GLY A 65 1.24 1.16 -23.26
N ARG A 66 1.17 2.34 -22.63
CA ARG A 66 1.26 2.46 -21.16
C ARG A 66 0.03 1.93 -20.46
N ARG A 67 -1.14 2.08 -21.07
CA ARG A 67 -2.38 1.52 -20.53
C ARG A 67 -2.36 -0.01 -20.58
N GLU A 68 -1.93 -0.61 -21.67
CA GLU A 68 -1.77 -2.07 -21.79
C GLU A 68 -0.80 -2.63 -20.75
N GLU A 69 0.32 -1.95 -20.49
CA GLU A 69 1.26 -2.31 -19.44
C GLU A 69 0.58 -2.27 -18.06
N ALA A 70 -0.12 -1.18 -17.73
CA ALA A 70 -0.84 -1.02 -16.48
C ALA A 70 -1.95 -2.08 -16.30
N GLU A 71 -2.71 -2.35 -17.37
CA GLU A 71 -3.74 -3.40 -17.35
C GLU A 71 -3.15 -4.77 -17.06
N LYS A 72 -2.02 -5.10 -17.71
CA LYS A 72 -1.33 -6.38 -17.49
C LYS A 72 -0.91 -6.54 -16.04
N ASP A 73 -0.29 -5.51 -15.47
CA ASP A 73 0.18 -5.54 -14.09
C ASP A 73 -0.98 -5.70 -13.10
N ILE A 74 -2.06 -4.93 -13.27
CA ILE A 74 -3.23 -4.98 -12.38
C ILE A 74 -3.98 -6.30 -12.52
N LYS A 75 -4.17 -6.81 -13.74
CA LYS A 75 -4.86 -8.09 -13.99
C LYS A 75 -4.19 -9.28 -13.31
N ILE A 76 -2.87 -9.24 -13.07
CA ILE A 76 -2.17 -10.27 -12.28
C ILE A 76 -2.74 -10.33 -10.86
N HIS A 77 -2.90 -9.19 -10.20
CA HIS A 77 -3.39 -9.10 -8.83
C HIS A 77 -4.89 -9.38 -8.71
N ILE A 78 -5.68 -8.99 -9.71
CA ILE A 78 -7.10 -9.38 -9.80
C ILE A 78 -7.25 -10.89 -9.92
N ARG A 79 -6.44 -11.56 -10.75
CA ARG A 79 -6.46 -13.03 -10.87
C ARG A 79 -6.05 -13.70 -9.56
N GLN A 80 -4.97 -13.23 -8.92
CA GLN A 80 -4.56 -13.76 -7.61
C GLN A 80 -5.68 -13.63 -6.57
N MET A 81 -6.43 -12.53 -6.59
CA MET A 81 -7.59 -12.34 -5.71
C MET A 81 -8.72 -13.34 -6.02
N ALA A 82 -9.00 -13.59 -7.31
CA ALA A 82 -9.98 -14.61 -7.72
C ALA A 82 -9.52 -16.02 -7.33
N ASP A 83 -8.23 -16.33 -7.47
CA ASP A 83 -7.67 -17.63 -7.07
C ASP A 83 -7.82 -17.83 -5.55
N LEU A 84 -7.52 -16.80 -4.74
CA LEU A 84 -7.75 -16.82 -3.29
C LEU A 84 -9.23 -17.06 -2.94
N CYS A 85 -10.17 -16.45 -3.67
CA CYS A 85 -11.61 -16.71 -3.45
C CYS A 85 -12.02 -18.16 -3.76
N ASN A 86 -11.35 -18.82 -4.70
CA ASN A 86 -11.61 -20.21 -5.06
C ASN A 86 -10.91 -21.24 -4.15
N GLU A 87 -9.90 -20.83 -3.38
CA GLU A 87 -9.32 -21.66 -2.35
C GLU A 87 -10.34 -21.90 -1.23
N ALA A 88 -10.12 -22.97 -0.43
CA ALA A 88 -11.07 -23.29 0.64
C ALA A 88 -11.24 -22.08 1.58
N PRO A 89 -12.44 -21.47 1.68
CA PRO A 89 -12.65 -20.18 2.36
C PRO A 89 -12.19 -20.14 3.81
N ARG A 90 -12.03 -21.30 4.44
CA ARG A 90 -11.54 -21.44 5.82
C ARG A 90 -10.03 -21.28 5.95
N LEU A 91 -9.29 -21.28 4.84
CA LEU A 91 -7.82 -21.17 4.80
C LEU A 91 -7.39 -19.80 4.27
N VAL A 92 -8.28 -19.04 3.64
CA VAL A 92 -7.98 -17.71 3.13
C VAL A 92 -8.07 -16.71 4.28
N ASP A 93 -6.97 -16.05 4.52
CA ASP A 93 -6.91 -14.92 5.44
C ASP A 93 -7.30 -13.64 4.68
N ASP A 94 -8.22 -12.86 5.22
CA ASP A 94 -8.61 -11.55 4.65
C ASP A 94 -7.40 -10.66 4.33
N ARG A 95 -6.29 -10.87 5.05
CA ARG A 95 -5.03 -10.14 4.85
C ARG A 95 -4.43 -10.34 3.48
N ASP A 96 -4.55 -11.51 2.89
CA ASP A 96 -4.04 -11.79 1.54
C ASP A 96 -4.88 -11.06 0.49
N ILE A 97 -6.20 -11.00 0.65
CA ILE A 97 -7.10 -10.20 -0.20
C ILE A 97 -6.79 -8.70 -0.06
N MET A 98 -6.62 -8.21 1.18
CA MET A 98 -6.26 -6.81 1.46
C MET A 98 -4.91 -6.45 0.83
N ALA A 99 -3.94 -7.37 0.86
CA ALA A 99 -2.63 -7.17 0.24
C ALA A 99 -2.73 -6.94 -1.27
N GLN A 100 -3.58 -7.68 -1.97
CA GLN A 100 -3.79 -7.48 -3.41
C GLN A 100 -4.35 -6.08 -3.70
N GLY A 101 -5.33 -5.61 -2.93
CA GLY A 101 -5.91 -4.27 -3.10
C GLY A 101 -4.91 -3.15 -2.84
N ALA A 102 -4.07 -3.29 -1.83
CA ALA A 102 -3.02 -2.32 -1.53
C ALA A 102 -1.96 -2.27 -2.65
N ILE A 103 -1.59 -3.42 -3.22
CA ILE A 103 -0.67 -3.49 -4.36
C ILE A 103 -1.30 -2.87 -5.60
N ILE A 104 -2.56 -3.17 -5.92
CA ILE A 104 -3.30 -2.55 -7.03
C ILE A 104 -3.27 -1.03 -6.91
N SER A 105 -3.57 -0.48 -5.73
CA SER A 105 -3.51 0.97 -5.47
C SER A 105 -2.13 1.56 -5.74
N SER A 106 -1.07 0.86 -5.31
CA SER A 106 0.32 1.27 -5.54
C SER A 106 0.71 1.24 -7.02
N LEU A 107 0.24 0.24 -7.76
CA LEU A 107 0.46 0.13 -9.20
C LEU A 107 -0.25 1.25 -9.96
N PHE A 108 -1.50 1.58 -9.60
CA PHE A 108 -2.20 2.72 -10.18
C PHE A 108 -1.39 4.01 -10.03
N LEU A 109 -0.95 4.32 -8.81
CA LEU A 109 -0.15 5.52 -8.56
C LEU A 109 1.16 5.47 -9.36
N SER A 110 1.83 4.31 -9.40
CA SER A 110 3.06 4.12 -10.17
C SER A 110 2.87 4.47 -11.64
N HIS A 111 1.87 3.89 -12.29
CA HIS A 111 1.60 4.14 -13.71
C HIS A 111 1.19 5.60 -13.99
N LEU A 112 0.41 6.22 -13.11
CA LEU A 112 0.06 7.64 -13.22
C LEU A 112 1.30 8.55 -13.11
N LEU A 113 2.21 8.25 -12.21
CA LEU A 113 3.45 9.01 -12.03
C LEU A 113 4.39 8.85 -13.25
N ARG A 114 4.53 7.63 -13.76
CA ARG A 114 5.31 7.37 -14.99
C ARG A 114 4.72 8.09 -16.21
N MET A 115 3.40 8.21 -16.29
CA MET A 115 2.76 9.01 -17.35
C MET A 115 3.15 10.49 -17.25
N GLN A 116 3.39 11.00 -16.05
CA GLN A 116 3.89 12.35 -15.81
C GLN A 116 5.41 12.50 -15.95
N GLY A 117 6.09 11.44 -16.41
CA GLY A 117 7.55 11.44 -16.56
C GLY A 117 8.32 11.27 -15.25
N LYS A 118 7.64 10.85 -14.16
CA LYS A 118 8.28 10.60 -12.86
C LYS A 118 8.63 9.13 -12.75
N GLU A 119 9.91 8.81 -12.94
CA GLU A 119 10.44 7.46 -12.76
C GLU A 119 10.25 7.01 -11.32
N ASN A 120 9.75 5.77 -11.16
CA ASN A 120 9.47 5.24 -9.83
C ASN A 120 9.51 3.70 -9.83
N CYS A 121 9.61 3.12 -8.62
CA CYS A 121 9.56 1.68 -8.39
C CYS A 121 8.59 1.35 -7.25
N VAL A 122 7.77 0.32 -7.43
CA VAL A 122 6.86 -0.18 -6.39
C VAL A 122 7.61 -1.20 -5.54
N LEU A 123 7.67 -0.94 -4.24
CA LEU A 123 8.23 -1.84 -3.23
C LEU A 123 7.09 -2.58 -2.53
N ARG A 124 7.20 -3.90 -2.43
CA ARG A 124 6.28 -4.66 -1.58
C ARG A 124 6.71 -4.51 -0.13
N SER A 125 5.85 -3.93 0.71
CA SER A 125 6.13 -3.71 2.13
C SER A 125 6.46 -5.01 2.88
N CYS A 126 5.83 -6.12 2.53
CA CYS A 126 6.14 -7.45 3.05
C CYS A 126 7.58 -7.92 2.76
N ASN A 127 8.26 -7.33 1.76
CA ASN A 127 9.64 -7.71 1.48
C ASN A 127 10.64 -7.12 2.48
N PHE A 128 10.29 -6.03 3.16
CA PHE A 128 11.20 -5.39 4.09
C PHE A 128 10.67 -5.28 5.52
N LEU A 129 9.38 -5.05 5.74
CA LEU A 129 8.85 -4.94 7.09
C LEU A 129 8.59 -6.31 7.73
N ARG A 130 9.13 -6.48 8.92
CA ARG A 130 9.01 -7.70 9.72
C ARG A 130 8.30 -7.43 11.05
N LEU A 131 7.52 -8.40 11.46
CA LEU A 131 6.86 -8.46 12.75
C LEU A 131 7.54 -9.55 13.60
N GLY A 132 7.93 -9.19 14.82
CA GLY A 132 8.52 -10.14 15.77
C GLY A 132 7.49 -11.09 16.39
N VAL A 133 7.97 -12.06 17.16
CA VAL A 133 7.13 -13.03 17.90
C VAL A 133 6.20 -12.33 18.88
N ASP A 134 6.64 -11.22 19.46
CA ASP A 134 5.87 -10.38 20.37
C ASP A 134 4.83 -9.49 19.66
N ARG A 135 4.67 -9.66 18.35
CA ARG A 135 3.79 -8.88 17.47
C ARG A 135 4.16 -7.39 17.40
N LYS A 136 5.40 -7.05 17.71
CA LYS A 136 5.94 -5.70 17.50
C LYS A 136 6.80 -5.65 16.24
N PRO A 137 6.97 -4.48 15.62
CA PRO A 137 7.86 -4.32 14.50
C PRO A 137 9.30 -4.74 14.85
N ASP A 138 9.84 -5.66 14.07
CA ASP A 138 11.24 -6.06 14.17
C ASP A 138 12.10 -5.09 13.36
N MET A 139 12.55 -4.04 14.01
CA MET A 139 13.30 -2.95 13.38
C MET A 139 14.64 -3.41 12.82
N GLU A 140 15.31 -4.33 13.51
CA GLU A 140 16.63 -4.81 13.09
C GLU A 140 16.55 -5.62 11.79
N ASN A 141 15.66 -6.61 11.74
CA ASN A 141 15.47 -7.42 10.54
C ASN A 141 14.85 -6.61 9.41
N SER A 142 13.96 -5.67 9.71
CA SER A 142 13.39 -4.76 8.70
C SER A 142 14.45 -3.88 8.04
N ARG A 143 15.40 -3.33 8.80
CA ARG A 143 16.51 -2.55 8.26
C ARG A 143 17.44 -3.40 7.39
N LYS A 144 17.82 -4.59 7.85
CA LYS A 144 18.62 -5.53 7.04
C LYS A 144 17.93 -5.87 5.72
N ASN A 145 16.62 -6.07 5.75
CA ASN A 145 15.86 -6.35 4.54
C ASN A 145 15.83 -5.14 3.60
N VAL A 146 15.71 -3.91 4.11
CA VAL A 146 15.81 -2.69 3.27
C VAL A 146 17.18 -2.59 2.62
N GLU A 147 18.26 -2.76 3.40
CA GLU A 147 19.63 -2.71 2.87
C GLU A 147 19.85 -3.74 1.75
N GLU A 148 19.33 -4.95 1.91
CA GLU A 148 19.44 -6.00 0.90
C GLU A 148 18.56 -5.72 -0.32
N LEU A 149 17.31 -5.28 -0.08
CA LEU A 149 16.37 -4.92 -1.13
C LEU A 149 16.91 -3.81 -2.02
N MET A 150 17.47 -2.75 -1.42
CA MET A 150 17.99 -1.59 -2.15
C MET A 150 19.18 -1.92 -3.05
N LYS A 151 19.96 -2.95 -2.77
CA LYS A 151 21.07 -3.39 -3.66
C LYS A 151 20.59 -3.89 -5.02
N GLY A 152 19.39 -4.46 -5.08
CA GLY A 152 18.83 -5.05 -6.31
C GLY A 152 17.83 -4.16 -7.04
N LEU A 153 17.51 -2.99 -6.51
CA LEU A 153 16.52 -2.09 -7.08
C LEU A 153 17.14 -1.08 -8.06
N PRO A 154 16.36 -0.61 -9.05
CA PRO A 154 16.76 0.49 -9.89
C PRO A 154 16.97 1.75 -9.05
N ASP A 155 17.98 2.54 -9.39
CA ASP A 155 18.20 3.86 -8.80
C ASP A 155 17.19 4.84 -9.40
N VAL A 156 16.11 5.07 -8.68
CA VAL A 156 15.02 5.98 -9.09
C VAL A 156 14.75 6.98 -7.97
N PRO A 157 14.30 8.20 -8.31
CA PRO A 157 14.06 9.24 -7.31
C PRO A 157 12.87 8.92 -6.39
N LEU A 158 12.00 7.97 -6.77
CA LEU A 158 10.74 7.72 -6.11
C LEU A 158 10.45 6.24 -5.95
N TYR A 159 10.17 5.83 -4.73
CA TYR A 159 9.66 4.51 -4.40
C TYR A 159 8.24 4.62 -3.84
N ILE A 160 7.41 3.63 -4.12
CA ILE A 160 6.02 3.56 -3.63
C ILE A 160 5.85 2.26 -2.87
N THR A 161 5.31 2.31 -1.67
CA THR A 161 5.05 1.13 -0.86
C THR A 161 3.66 1.15 -0.26
N GLN A 162 3.15 -0.02 0.11
CA GLN A 162 1.83 -0.19 0.69
C GLN A 162 1.84 0.14 2.17
N ASN A 163 0.70 0.58 2.68
CA ASN A 163 0.43 0.77 4.10
C ASN A 163 0.17 -0.58 4.81
N ALA A 164 0.48 -0.64 6.09
CA ALA A 164 0.09 -1.65 7.09
C ALA A 164 0.50 -3.11 6.84
N LEU A 165 0.95 -3.48 5.66
CA LEU A 165 1.35 -4.85 5.34
C LEU A 165 2.79 -5.13 5.80
N CYS A 166 2.98 -6.27 6.43
CA CYS A 166 4.29 -6.77 6.85
C CYS A 166 4.33 -8.30 6.79
N MET A 167 5.46 -8.88 7.10
CA MET A 167 5.65 -10.33 7.16
C MET A 167 5.93 -10.75 8.60
N ASN A 168 5.24 -11.77 9.11
CA ASN A 168 5.51 -12.32 10.43
C ASN A 168 6.70 -13.29 10.41
N VAL A 169 7.04 -13.85 11.57
CA VAL A 169 8.16 -14.80 11.74
C VAL A 169 7.94 -16.14 11.00
N TYR A 170 6.72 -16.46 10.62
CA TYR A 170 6.35 -17.66 9.85
C TYR A 170 6.33 -17.41 8.34
N ASN A 171 6.75 -16.22 7.88
CA ASN A 171 6.66 -15.75 6.50
C ASN A 171 5.22 -15.69 5.95
N GLU A 172 4.27 -15.35 6.82
CA GLU A 172 2.89 -15.10 6.42
C GLU A 172 2.65 -13.58 6.36
N THR A 173 1.86 -13.16 5.38
CA THR A 173 1.39 -11.77 5.28
C THR A 173 0.57 -11.42 6.52
N CYS A 174 0.86 -10.30 7.14
CA CYS A 174 0.09 -9.82 8.29
C CYS A 174 -0.03 -8.29 8.27
N LEU A 175 -0.97 -7.81 9.07
CA LEU A 175 -1.14 -6.38 9.33
C LEU A 175 -0.43 -6.01 10.63
N LEU A 176 0.12 -4.81 10.68
CA LEU A 176 0.58 -4.26 11.94
C LEU A 176 -0.60 -4.16 12.92
N PRO A 177 -0.47 -4.71 14.14
CA PRO A 177 -1.60 -4.85 15.06
C PRO A 177 -2.12 -3.52 15.60
N HIS A 178 -1.33 -2.45 15.54
CA HIS A 178 -1.66 -1.14 16.06
C HIS A 178 -1.07 -0.04 15.17
N GLY A 179 -1.77 1.08 15.11
CA GLY A 179 -1.37 2.26 14.35
C GLY A 179 -2.09 2.40 13.02
N GLY A 180 -2.38 3.62 12.64
CA GLY A 180 -2.90 3.96 11.32
C GLY A 180 -1.76 4.14 10.31
N THR A 181 -2.11 4.66 9.15
CA THR A 181 -1.18 4.99 8.07
C THR A 181 -0.01 5.85 8.54
N ASP A 182 -0.25 6.75 9.51
CA ASP A 182 0.76 7.64 10.09
C ASP A 182 1.85 6.88 10.83
N TYR A 183 1.45 5.91 11.66
CA TYR A 183 2.40 5.06 12.38
C TYR A 183 3.24 4.23 11.39
N TYR A 184 2.61 3.69 10.36
CA TYR A 184 3.30 2.93 9.34
C TYR A 184 4.28 3.78 8.53
N ALA A 185 3.89 5.01 8.19
CA ALA A 185 4.78 5.96 7.51
C ALA A 185 6.00 6.31 8.38
N ALA A 186 5.78 6.56 9.68
CA ALA A 186 6.87 6.80 10.63
C ALA A 186 7.80 5.59 10.78
N LEU A 187 7.24 4.36 10.86
CA LEU A 187 7.99 3.12 10.91
C LEU A 187 8.83 2.92 9.65
N THR A 188 8.22 3.11 8.47
CA THR A 188 8.92 3.04 7.19
C THR A 188 10.06 4.07 7.12
N GLY A 189 9.80 5.31 7.52
CA GLY A 189 10.82 6.34 7.61
C GLY A 189 12.00 5.93 8.51
N ALA A 190 11.71 5.34 9.68
CA ALA A 190 12.74 4.88 10.60
C ALA A 190 13.54 3.68 10.06
N VAL A 191 12.94 2.80 9.27
CA VAL A 191 13.60 1.64 8.65
C VAL A 191 14.48 2.07 7.48
N PHE A 192 14.03 3.06 6.68
CA PHE A 192 14.79 3.64 5.57
C PHE A 192 15.78 4.74 6.00
N HIS A 193 15.90 5.02 7.28
CA HIS A 193 16.72 6.14 7.80
C HIS A 193 16.38 7.49 7.15
N ALA A 194 15.10 7.74 6.93
CA ALA A 194 14.61 8.97 6.33
C ALA A 194 14.98 10.18 7.20
N THR A 195 15.39 11.26 6.56
CA THR A 195 15.68 12.52 7.25
C THR A 195 14.43 13.27 7.66
N GLU A 196 13.31 13.00 6.98
CA GLU A 196 12.02 13.63 7.23
C GLU A 196 10.88 12.65 6.89
N VAL A 197 9.80 12.70 7.67
CA VAL A 197 8.54 12.03 7.36
C VAL A 197 7.45 13.08 7.26
N VAL A 198 6.82 13.19 6.08
CA VAL A 198 5.75 14.13 5.81
C VAL A 198 4.42 13.39 5.69
N LEU A 199 3.46 13.75 6.52
CA LEU A 199 2.13 13.16 6.53
C LEU A 199 1.15 14.07 5.78
N TYR A 200 0.49 13.50 4.77
CA TYR A 200 -0.60 14.17 4.04
C TYR A 200 -1.93 13.62 4.52
N THR A 201 -2.74 14.47 5.12
CA THR A 201 -4.07 14.12 5.62
C THR A 201 -5.11 15.14 5.16
N SER A 202 -6.32 14.69 4.95
CA SER A 202 -7.46 15.57 4.61
C SER A 202 -7.96 16.38 5.81
N GLY A 203 -7.61 15.97 7.04
CA GLY A 203 -7.88 16.67 8.29
C GLY A 203 -6.61 17.23 8.90
N GLY A 204 -6.74 18.09 9.92
CA GLY A 204 -5.59 18.53 10.71
C GLY A 204 -5.10 17.45 11.66
N VAL A 205 -3.83 17.53 12.07
CA VAL A 205 -3.27 16.69 13.11
C VAL A 205 -3.86 17.10 14.47
N LEU A 206 -4.39 16.14 15.22
CA LEU A 206 -4.96 16.38 16.55
C LEU A 206 -3.90 16.02 17.61
N ASN A 207 -3.56 16.97 18.46
CA ASN A 207 -2.76 16.71 19.64
C ASN A 207 -3.69 16.30 20.79
N GLY A 208 -3.60 15.04 21.23
CA GLY A 208 -4.48 14.43 22.24
C GLY A 208 -4.40 15.04 23.65
N ASN A 209 -3.39 15.83 23.95
CA ASN A 209 -3.18 16.41 25.29
C ASN A 209 -3.81 17.78 25.50
N ILE A 210 -4.35 18.42 24.46
CA ILE A 210 -4.92 19.77 24.55
C ILE A 210 -6.23 19.79 23.77
N LYS A 211 -7.36 19.83 24.49
CA LYS A 211 -8.71 20.12 24.00
C LYS A 211 -8.81 20.31 22.48
N MET A 212 -8.86 19.20 21.72
CA MET A 212 -9.09 19.16 20.26
C MET A 212 -8.49 20.38 19.51
N ARG A 213 -7.22 20.65 19.69
CA ARG A 213 -6.56 21.73 18.95
C ARG A 213 -5.96 21.16 17.68
N GLN A 214 -6.46 21.63 16.55
CA GLN A 214 -5.87 21.35 15.25
C GLN A 214 -4.50 22.02 15.16
N THR A 215 -3.44 21.24 14.94
CA THR A 215 -2.07 21.75 14.79
C THR A 215 -1.56 21.41 13.38
N HIS A 216 -0.73 22.26 12.82
CA HIS A 216 -0.11 22.02 11.51
C HIS A 216 1.24 21.31 11.62
N SER A 217 1.83 21.26 12.79
CA SER A 217 3.05 20.53 13.09
C SER A 217 3.12 20.18 14.58
N ILE A 218 3.66 19.01 14.87
CA ILE A 218 4.01 18.55 16.24
C ILE A 218 5.41 17.96 16.22
N THR A 219 6.13 18.07 17.31
CA THR A 219 7.41 17.42 17.47
C THR A 219 7.24 15.99 17.97
N PHE A 220 8.24 15.13 17.79
CA PHE A 220 8.21 13.75 18.30
C PHE A 220 8.00 13.67 19.82
N GLY A 221 8.36 14.70 20.57
CA GLY A 221 8.14 14.76 22.02
C GLY A 221 6.72 15.18 22.42
N GLU A 222 5.91 15.67 21.46
CA GLU A 222 4.53 16.13 21.66
C GLU A 222 3.50 15.15 21.11
N ALA A 223 3.93 14.14 20.34
CA ALA A 223 3.10 13.09 19.76
C ALA A 223 2.99 11.88 20.71
#